data_d2e2f501cf99f8011ac49f607ff59706
#
_entry.id   d2e2f501cf99f8011ac49f607ff59706
#
_cell.length_a   1.000
_cell.length_b   1.000
_cell.length_c   1.000
_cell.angle_alpha   90.00
_cell.angle_beta   90.00
_cell.angle_gamma   90.00
#
_symmetry.space_group_name_H-M   'P 1'
#
loop_
_entity.id
_entity.type
_entity.pdbx_description
1 polymer ?
#
loop_
_entity_poly.entity_id
_entity_poly.type
_entity_poly.pdbx_seq_one_letter_code
_entity_poly.pdbx_strand_id
1 'polypeptide(L)'
;MDAPTPNTAAHDLGSRDLRSHHVRVAELEWKPTRFAGCEVKTLLFDRDTGLVTALMRFAPGAVLPDHEHVKIEQTLVLEGKLVDRDGPDTGLEVGKGDFVWRPAGSRHSAWCPEGGLMLAMFQLPNKFYESDGRVTDLSGADWTSIWGHAED
;
A
#
# COMPACT_ATOMS: atom_id res chain seq x y z
N MET A 1 6.37 30.05 -9.08
CA MET A 1 5.31 29.14 -8.62
C MET A 1 5.96 28.10 -7.74
N ASP A 2 5.68 28.17 -6.47
CA ASP A 2 6.17 27.14 -5.57
C ASP A 2 5.52 25.81 -5.96
N ALA A 3 6.35 24.82 -6.26
CA ALA A 3 5.85 23.47 -6.45
C ALA A 3 5.16 23.08 -5.13
N PRO A 4 3.93 22.54 -5.17
CA PRO A 4 3.28 22.08 -3.96
C PRO A 4 4.20 21.08 -3.25
N THR A 5 4.19 21.13 -1.92
CA THR A 5 4.96 20.17 -1.15
C THR A 5 4.55 18.75 -1.54
N PRO A 6 5.48 17.80 -1.63
CA PRO A 6 5.18 16.45 -2.11
C PRO A 6 4.01 15.78 -1.41
N ASN A 7 3.77 16.10 -0.14
CA ASN A 7 2.69 15.51 0.63
C ASN A 7 1.31 16.05 0.28
N THR A 8 1.20 17.32 -0.07
CA THR A 8 -0.08 17.92 -0.47
C THR A 8 -0.49 17.54 -1.89
N ALA A 9 0.47 17.33 -2.78
CA ALA A 9 0.16 16.95 -4.15
C ALA A 9 -0.39 15.52 -4.28
N ALA A 10 -0.07 14.65 -3.32
CA ALA A 10 -0.49 13.25 -3.36
C ALA A 10 -1.95 13.03 -2.93
N HIS A 11 -2.61 14.03 -2.36
CA HIS A 11 -3.83 13.80 -1.58
C HIS A 11 -5.09 14.44 -2.15
N ASP A 12 -4.98 15.37 -3.06
CA ASP A 12 -6.15 16.13 -3.48
C ASP A 12 -6.55 15.86 -4.93
N LEU A 13 -7.16 14.70 -5.15
CA LEU A 13 -7.94 14.45 -6.37
C LEU A 13 -9.34 15.03 -6.32
N GLY A 14 -9.80 15.49 -5.16
CA GLY A 14 -11.08 16.18 -4.98
C GLY A 14 -11.08 17.58 -5.56
N SER A 15 -9.92 18.17 -5.85
CA SER A 15 -9.85 19.45 -6.53
C SER A 15 -10.20 19.27 -8.01
N ARG A 16 -11.03 20.15 -8.54
CA ARG A 16 -11.32 20.24 -9.98
C ARG A 16 -10.14 20.81 -10.80
N ASP A 17 -8.94 20.72 -10.25
CA ASP A 17 -7.72 21.12 -10.92
C ASP A 17 -7.31 20.03 -11.92
N LEU A 18 -7.44 20.35 -13.20
CA LEU A 18 -7.12 19.43 -14.29
C LEU A 18 -5.64 19.40 -14.66
N ARG A 19 -4.80 20.10 -13.91
CA ARG A 19 -3.35 20.04 -14.12
C ARG A 19 -2.79 18.72 -13.65
N SER A 20 -1.68 18.31 -14.24
CA SER A 20 -0.94 17.14 -13.76
C SER A 20 -0.34 17.40 -12.40
N HIS A 21 -0.38 16.40 -11.54
CA HIS A 21 0.23 16.42 -10.21
C HIS A 21 1.57 15.69 -10.25
N HIS A 22 2.63 16.38 -9.84
CA HIS A 22 3.99 15.86 -9.84
C HIS A 22 4.47 15.60 -8.43
N VAL A 23 4.70 14.33 -8.12
CA VAL A 23 5.22 13.88 -6.82
C VAL A 23 6.70 13.54 -6.96
N ARG A 24 7.54 14.21 -6.18
CA ARG A 24 8.97 13.89 -6.10
C ARG A 24 9.19 12.82 -5.05
N VAL A 25 9.14 11.59 -5.48
CA VAL A 25 9.15 10.41 -4.59
C VAL A 25 10.37 10.36 -3.68
N ALA A 26 11.53 10.83 -4.16
CA ALA A 26 12.75 10.87 -3.35
C ALA A 26 12.66 11.84 -2.16
N GLU A 27 11.84 12.88 -2.27
CA GLU A 27 11.64 13.88 -1.22
C GLU A 27 10.60 13.45 -0.18
N LEU A 28 9.79 12.42 -0.46
CA LEU A 28 8.85 11.88 0.50
C LEU A 28 9.59 11.11 1.60
N GLU A 29 9.18 11.29 2.82
CA GLU A 29 9.66 10.48 3.93
C GLU A 29 9.01 9.09 3.93
N TRP A 30 9.78 8.07 4.29
CA TRP A 30 9.23 6.78 4.63
C TRP A 30 8.49 6.86 5.96
N LYS A 31 7.25 6.44 5.98
CA LYS A 31 6.43 6.38 7.19
C LYS A 31 6.31 4.94 7.67
N PRO A 32 6.58 4.69 8.97
CA PRO A 32 6.36 3.37 9.52
C PRO A 32 4.87 3.04 9.50
N THR A 33 4.57 1.77 9.34
CA THR A 33 3.22 1.26 9.52
C THR A 33 3.08 0.57 10.89
N ARG A 34 1.88 0.12 11.24
CA ARG A 34 1.69 -0.70 12.45
C ARG A 34 2.32 -2.10 12.34
N PHE A 35 2.76 -2.49 11.16
CA PHE A 35 3.39 -3.78 10.91
C PHE A 35 4.92 -3.64 10.92
N ALA A 36 5.56 -4.43 11.80
CA ALA A 36 7.00 -4.36 11.96
C ALA A 36 7.75 -4.62 10.65
N GLY A 37 8.69 -3.74 10.32
CA GLY A 37 9.50 -3.85 9.12
C GLY A 37 8.79 -3.43 7.83
N CYS A 38 7.59 -2.91 7.91
CA CYS A 38 6.84 -2.40 6.76
C CYS A 38 6.71 -0.87 6.84
N GLU A 39 7.21 -0.18 5.83
CA GLU A 39 7.14 1.27 5.68
C GLU A 39 6.49 1.64 4.35
N VAL A 40 5.94 2.84 4.28
CA VAL A 40 5.16 3.30 3.13
C VAL A 40 5.50 4.74 2.74
N LYS A 41 5.46 5.00 1.44
CA LYS A 41 5.32 6.34 0.84
C LYS A 41 4.04 6.34 0.03
N THR A 42 3.05 7.10 0.41
CA THR A 42 1.83 7.26 -0.38
C THR A 42 2.07 8.25 -1.51
N LEU A 43 1.88 7.80 -2.74
CA LEU A 43 2.09 8.63 -3.93
C LEU A 43 0.80 9.30 -4.40
N LEU A 44 -0.31 8.61 -4.21
CA LEU A 44 -1.64 9.05 -4.58
C LEU A 44 -2.64 8.48 -3.58
N PHE A 45 -3.54 9.31 -3.12
CA PHE A 45 -4.69 8.86 -2.35
C PHE A 45 -5.93 9.64 -2.77
N ASP A 46 -6.89 8.94 -3.34
CA ASP A 46 -8.20 9.48 -3.68
C ASP A 46 -9.22 9.05 -2.63
N ARG A 47 -9.66 9.99 -1.81
CA ARG A 47 -10.61 9.74 -0.72
C ARG A 47 -12.00 9.36 -1.22
N ASP A 48 -12.40 9.88 -2.37
CA ASP A 48 -13.74 9.64 -2.91
C ASP A 48 -13.88 8.22 -3.42
N THR A 49 -12.86 7.69 -4.07
CA THR A 49 -12.87 6.32 -4.61
C THR A 49 -12.14 5.30 -3.75
N GLY A 50 -11.33 5.76 -2.79
CA GLY A 50 -10.44 4.92 -1.99
C GLY A 50 -9.20 4.44 -2.74
N LEU A 51 -8.92 4.99 -3.93
CA LEU A 51 -7.75 4.61 -4.70
C LEU A 51 -6.46 5.05 -3.98
N VAL A 52 -5.56 4.10 -3.80
CA VAL A 52 -4.22 4.33 -3.23
C VAL A 52 -3.17 3.85 -4.21
N THR A 53 -2.14 4.66 -4.42
CA THR A 53 -0.88 4.23 -5.04
C THR A 53 0.25 4.52 -4.05
N ALA A 54 1.00 3.50 -3.71
CA ALA A 54 2.02 3.60 -2.68
C ALA A 54 3.28 2.79 -3.03
N LEU A 55 4.43 3.29 -2.61
CA LEU A 55 5.62 2.47 -2.45
C LEU A 55 5.60 1.83 -1.07
N MET A 56 5.82 0.54 -1.02
CA MET A 56 5.93 -0.22 0.22
C MET A 56 7.32 -0.84 0.29
N ARG A 57 7.99 -0.62 1.41
CA ARG A 57 9.32 -1.17 1.69
C ARG A 57 9.23 -2.15 2.84
N PHE A 58 9.75 -3.35 2.62
CA PHE A 58 9.77 -4.41 3.62
C PHE A 58 11.20 -4.73 4.02
N ALA A 59 11.46 -4.78 5.32
CA ALA A 59 12.69 -5.33 5.84
C ALA A 59 12.74 -6.85 5.61
N PRO A 60 13.93 -7.47 5.56
CA PRO A 60 14.05 -8.92 5.47
C PRO A 60 13.23 -9.63 6.56
N GLY A 61 12.40 -10.58 6.14
CA GLY A 61 11.52 -11.33 7.03
C GLY A 61 10.21 -10.65 7.43
N ALA A 62 9.96 -9.43 6.99
CA ALA A 62 8.73 -8.71 7.30
C ALA A 62 7.49 -9.41 6.72
N VAL A 63 6.41 -9.33 7.46
CA VAL A 63 5.11 -9.93 7.10
C VAL A 63 4.03 -8.86 7.18
N LEU A 64 3.26 -8.72 6.12
CA LEU A 64 1.98 -8.05 6.16
C LEU A 64 0.92 -9.11 6.46
N PRO A 65 0.28 -9.07 7.64
CA PRO A 65 -0.59 -10.16 8.09
C PRO A 65 -1.80 -10.38 7.19
N ASP A 66 -2.52 -11.45 7.47
CA ASP A 66 -3.70 -11.88 6.75
C ASP A 66 -4.71 -10.75 6.54
N HIS A 67 -4.98 -10.45 5.29
CA HIS A 67 -5.88 -9.37 4.88
C HIS A 67 -6.61 -9.72 3.58
N GLU A 68 -7.73 -9.05 3.40
CA GLU A 68 -8.53 -9.15 2.19
C GLU A 68 -8.52 -7.81 1.44
N HIS A 69 -8.28 -7.88 0.14
CA HIS A 69 -8.52 -6.78 -0.78
C HIS A 69 -9.99 -6.79 -1.19
N VAL A 70 -10.79 -5.88 -0.65
CA VAL A 70 -12.21 -5.79 -0.97
C VAL A 70 -12.44 -5.44 -2.44
N LYS A 71 -11.50 -4.72 -3.02
CA LYS A 71 -11.42 -4.40 -4.45
C LYS A 71 -10.09 -4.90 -5.02
N ILE A 72 -9.84 -4.67 -6.29
CA ILE A 72 -8.63 -5.12 -6.97
C ILE A 72 -7.36 -4.54 -6.32
N GLU A 73 -6.30 -5.35 -6.28
CA GLU A 73 -4.93 -4.90 -6.01
C GLU A 73 -4.04 -5.19 -7.21
N GLN A 74 -3.07 -4.31 -7.45
CA GLN A 74 -2.01 -4.48 -8.44
C GLN A 74 -0.68 -4.17 -7.77
N THR A 75 0.31 -5.05 -7.94
CA THR A 75 1.63 -4.88 -7.34
C THR A 75 2.72 -5.20 -8.33
N LEU A 76 3.66 -4.27 -8.51
CA LEU A 76 4.90 -4.46 -9.24
C LEU A 76 6.04 -4.56 -8.23
N VAL A 77 6.76 -5.67 -8.21
CA VAL A 77 7.94 -5.87 -7.36
C VAL A 77 9.13 -5.18 -8.01
N LEU A 78 9.68 -4.17 -7.34
CA LEU A 78 10.83 -3.40 -7.82
C LEU A 78 12.15 -3.98 -7.32
N GLU A 79 12.16 -4.49 -6.09
CA GLU A 79 13.32 -5.15 -5.47
C GLU A 79 12.84 -6.26 -4.54
N GLY A 80 13.68 -7.27 -4.36
CA GLY A 80 13.39 -8.37 -3.45
C GLY A 80 12.35 -9.34 -3.97
N LYS A 81 11.57 -9.91 -3.07
CA LYS A 81 10.59 -10.95 -3.35
C LYS A 81 9.40 -10.86 -2.41
N LEU A 82 8.22 -11.08 -2.95
CA LEU A 82 6.97 -11.24 -2.22
C LEU A 82 6.53 -12.70 -2.30
N VAL A 83 6.19 -13.29 -1.18
CA VAL A 83 5.68 -14.67 -1.09
C VAL A 83 4.33 -14.68 -0.38
N ASP A 84 3.34 -15.31 -0.99
CA ASP A 84 2.05 -15.53 -0.35
C ASP A 84 2.14 -16.69 0.63
N ARG A 85 1.75 -16.48 1.88
CA ARG A 85 1.81 -17.51 2.93
C ARG A 85 0.46 -18.14 3.22
N ASP A 86 -0.60 -17.40 3.05
CA ASP A 86 -1.96 -17.83 3.36
C ASP A 86 -2.88 -17.54 2.17
N GLY A 87 -4.00 -18.24 2.13
CA GLY A 87 -4.99 -18.08 1.08
C GLY A 87 -4.80 -19.06 -0.09
N PRO A 88 -5.53 -18.86 -1.19
CA PRO A 88 -5.54 -19.78 -2.31
C PRO A 88 -4.20 -19.86 -3.06
N ASP A 89 -3.39 -18.82 -2.99
CA ASP A 89 -2.11 -18.71 -3.69
C ASP A 89 -0.90 -19.00 -2.78
N THR A 90 -1.10 -19.72 -1.68
CA THR A 90 -0.02 -20.07 -0.75
C THR A 90 1.19 -20.64 -1.47
N GLY A 91 2.35 -20.00 -1.29
CA GLY A 91 3.59 -20.39 -1.93
C GLY A 91 3.87 -19.68 -3.24
N LEU A 92 2.97 -18.85 -3.75
CA LEU A 92 3.23 -18.00 -4.91
C LEU A 92 4.38 -17.04 -4.59
N GLU A 93 5.42 -17.07 -5.42
CA GLU A 93 6.54 -16.14 -5.34
C GLU A 93 6.47 -15.13 -6.49
N VAL A 94 6.55 -13.85 -6.14
CA VAL A 94 6.61 -12.74 -7.08
C VAL A 94 7.95 -12.04 -6.87
N GLY A 95 8.85 -12.16 -7.84
CA GLY A 95 10.21 -11.64 -7.77
C GLY A 95 10.37 -10.27 -8.42
N LYS A 96 11.60 -9.77 -8.36
CA LYS A 96 11.96 -8.48 -8.95
C LYS A 96 11.58 -8.41 -10.43
N GLY A 97 10.84 -7.34 -10.79
CA GLY A 97 10.36 -7.08 -12.14
C GLY A 97 9.04 -7.79 -12.48
N ASP A 98 8.54 -8.65 -11.60
CA ASP A 98 7.28 -9.34 -11.81
C ASP A 98 6.10 -8.49 -11.32
N PHE A 99 4.97 -8.74 -11.95
CA PHE A 99 3.70 -8.08 -11.64
C PHE A 99 2.68 -9.11 -11.23
N VAL A 100 1.96 -8.81 -10.16
CA VAL A 100 0.81 -9.60 -9.70
C VAL A 100 -0.39 -8.69 -9.54
N TRP A 101 -1.55 -9.18 -9.93
CA TRP A 101 -2.82 -8.54 -9.59
C TRP A 101 -3.72 -9.54 -8.87
N ARG A 102 -4.53 -9.02 -7.97
CA ARG A 102 -5.41 -9.82 -7.14
C ARG A 102 -6.83 -9.34 -7.33
N PRO A 103 -7.76 -10.25 -7.66
CA PRO A 103 -9.16 -9.86 -7.84
C PRO A 103 -9.77 -9.38 -6.53
N ALA A 104 -10.86 -8.63 -6.64
CA ALA A 104 -11.67 -8.23 -5.50
C ALA A 104 -12.10 -9.45 -4.68
N GLY A 105 -11.99 -9.35 -3.37
CA GLY A 105 -12.29 -10.44 -2.43
C GLY A 105 -11.12 -11.38 -2.17
N SER A 106 -9.96 -11.17 -2.80
CA SER A 106 -8.78 -12.00 -2.54
C SER A 106 -8.22 -11.78 -1.15
N ARG A 107 -7.79 -12.85 -0.50
CA ARG A 107 -7.25 -12.87 0.85
C ARG A 107 -5.89 -13.56 0.88
N HIS A 108 -4.92 -12.94 1.52
CA HIS A 108 -3.58 -13.48 1.67
C HIS A 108 -2.81 -12.83 2.83
N SER A 109 -1.67 -13.39 3.18
CA SER A 109 -0.62 -12.69 3.89
C SER A 109 0.62 -12.59 3.02
N ALA A 110 1.30 -11.46 3.06
CA ALA A 110 2.48 -11.19 2.26
C ALA A 110 3.73 -11.31 3.12
N TRP A 111 4.70 -12.08 2.65
CA TRP A 111 5.99 -12.27 3.30
C TRP A 111 7.12 -11.88 2.37
N CYS A 112 8.08 -11.14 2.89
CA CYS A 112 9.28 -10.74 2.16
C CYS A 112 10.52 -11.34 2.82
N PRO A 113 10.91 -12.58 2.50
CA PRO A 113 12.00 -13.27 3.18
C PRO A 113 13.32 -12.53 3.09
N GLU A 114 13.57 -11.85 1.97
CA GLU A 114 14.79 -11.09 1.70
C GLU A 114 14.58 -9.57 1.80
N GLY A 115 13.39 -9.16 2.25
CA GLY A 115 12.95 -7.78 2.11
C GLY A 115 12.44 -7.48 0.71
N GLY A 116 12.00 -6.27 0.47
CA GLY A 116 11.51 -5.88 -0.83
C GLY A 116 11.07 -4.44 -0.92
N LEU A 117 10.94 -3.98 -2.16
CA LEU A 117 10.35 -2.71 -2.54
C LEU A 117 9.29 -2.96 -3.61
N MET A 118 8.11 -2.44 -3.42
CA MET A 118 6.96 -2.68 -4.28
C MET A 118 6.21 -1.40 -4.56
N LEU A 119 5.74 -1.28 -5.80
CA LEU A 119 4.72 -0.30 -6.16
C LEU A 119 3.37 -1.00 -6.13
N ALA A 120 2.50 -0.58 -5.23
CA ALA A 120 1.17 -1.14 -5.07
C ALA A 120 0.08 -0.12 -5.42
N MET A 121 -0.94 -0.58 -6.14
CA MET A 121 -2.18 0.16 -6.40
C MET A 121 -3.35 -0.68 -5.94
N PHE A 122 -4.19 -0.13 -5.07
CA PHE A 122 -5.37 -0.81 -4.56
C PHE A 122 -6.46 0.19 -4.18
N GLN A 123 -7.65 -0.29 -3.93
CA GLN A 123 -8.74 0.54 -3.45
C GLN A 123 -9.18 0.08 -2.06
N LEU A 124 -9.32 1.06 -1.16
CA LEU A 124 -9.86 0.83 0.18
C LEU A 124 -11.38 0.58 0.12
N PRO A 125 -11.95 -0.11 1.10
CA PRO A 125 -11.29 -0.61 2.30
C PRO A 125 -10.50 -1.90 2.07
N ASN A 126 -9.48 -2.11 2.90
CA ASN A 126 -8.84 -3.41 3.08
C ASN A 126 -9.25 -3.97 4.44
N LYS A 127 -9.47 -5.26 4.54
CA LYS A 127 -9.83 -5.93 5.79
C LYS A 127 -8.64 -6.71 6.32
N PHE A 128 -8.22 -6.40 7.55
CA PHE A 128 -7.20 -7.16 8.25
C PHE A 128 -7.85 -8.10 9.26
N TYR A 129 -7.50 -9.37 9.18
CA TYR A 129 -7.96 -10.42 10.09
C TYR A 129 -6.97 -10.56 11.23
N GLU A 130 -7.35 -10.01 12.38
CA GLU A 130 -6.49 -9.97 13.55
C GLU A 130 -6.39 -11.35 14.23
N SER A 131 -5.28 -11.59 14.92
CA SER A 131 -5.04 -12.86 15.62
C SER A 131 -6.05 -13.16 16.72
N ASP A 132 -6.74 -12.16 17.25
CA ASP A 132 -7.79 -12.29 18.28
C ASP A 132 -9.20 -12.48 17.68
N GLY A 133 -9.30 -12.65 16.37
CA GLY A 133 -10.55 -12.85 15.65
C GLY A 133 -11.29 -11.57 15.24
N ARG A 134 -10.78 -10.39 15.60
CA ARG A 134 -11.34 -9.13 15.12
C ARG A 134 -11.02 -8.92 13.64
N VAL A 135 -11.87 -8.17 12.97
CA VAL A 135 -11.62 -7.70 11.60
C VAL A 135 -11.50 -6.18 11.64
N THR A 136 -10.38 -5.67 11.19
CA THR A 136 -10.15 -4.24 11.07
C THR A 136 -10.35 -3.82 9.62
N ASP A 137 -11.37 -3.01 9.38
CA ASP A 137 -11.61 -2.40 8.08
C ASP A 137 -10.79 -1.11 7.97
N LEU A 138 -9.88 -1.04 7.01
CA LEU A 138 -9.15 0.18 6.72
C LEU A 138 -9.91 1.00 5.68
N SER A 139 -10.60 2.02 6.15
CA SER A 139 -11.19 3.06 5.33
C SER A 139 -10.15 4.13 4.95
N GLY A 140 -10.57 5.12 4.17
CA GLY A 140 -9.71 6.24 3.82
C GLY A 140 -9.23 7.04 5.03
N ALA A 141 -10.07 7.23 6.04
CA ALA A 141 -9.69 7.89 7.29
C ALA A 141 -8.66 7.07 8.08
N ASP A 142 -8.84 5.75 8.12
CA ASP A 142 -7.91 4.85 8.79
C ASP A 142 -6.58 4.80 8.05
N TRP A 143 -6.58 4.85 6.73
CA TRP A 143 -5.35 4.95 5.94
C TRP A 143 -4.52 6.15 6.41
N THR A 144 -5.13 7.31 6.48
CA THR A 144 -4.45 8.54 6.92
C THR A 144 -3.90 8.42 8.34
N SER A 145 -4.67 7.87 9.27
CA SER A 145 -4.27 7.78 10.68
C SER A 145 -3.24 6.69 10.97
N ILE A 146 -3.36 5.54 10.31
CA ILE A 146 -2.54 4.35 10.59
C ILE A 146 -1.25 4.34 9.76
N TRP A 147 -1.32 4.81 8.51
CA TRP A 147 -0.21 4.75 7.56
C TRP A 147 0.58 6.05 7.48
N GLY A 148 0.27 7.00 8.35
CA GLY A 148 1.12 8.15 8.62
C GLY A 148 1.18 9.21 7.53
N HIS A 149 0.26 9.21 6.59
CA HIS A 149 0.09 10.34 5.70
C HIS A 149 -0.93 11.26 6.30
N ALA A 150 -0.45 12.01 7.29
CA ALA A 150 -1.20 13.14 7.78
C ALA A 150 -1.44 14.09 6.63
N GLU A 151 -2.65 14.53 6.51
CA GLU A 151 -2.87 15.83 5.95
C GLU A 151 -2.23 16.84 6.86
N ASP A 152 -1.37 17.58 6.32
CA ASP A 152 -0.92 18.81 6.94
C ASP A 152 -1.92 19.92 6.65
#